data_55fbd0a49653454c0147532b2abb524e
#
_entry.id   55fbd0a49653454c0147532b2abb524e
#
_cell.length_a   1.000
_cell.length_b   1.000
_cell.length_c   1.000
_cell.angle_alpha   90.00
_cell.angle_beta   90.00
_cell.angle_gamma   90.00
#
_symmetry.space_group_name_H-M   'P 1'
#
loop_
_entity.id
_entity.type
_entity.pdbx_description
1 polymer ?
#
loop_
_entity_poly.entity_id
_entity_poly.type
_entity_poly.pdbx_seq_one_letter_code
_entity_poly.pdbx_strand_id
1 'polypeptide(L)'
;ALPEDSTFPLLVPRGFADRMAKGDPHDPLLRQVWPERSESVMQADELSDPVGDLSARKAPGLLQKYHGRALVVATGACAVHCRYCFRRHYPYADDTAAAAGWRGAVELIRADHSIHEVILSGGDPLSLADHKLAELTDALSDIPHVRRLRIHSRLPIVLPERVDAGLLAWLRGLPWPVALVVHAN
;
A
#
# COMPACT_ATOMS: atom_id res chain seq x y z
N ALA A 1 -1.34 25.28 -13.47
CA ALA A 1 -0.43 24.39 -14.20
C ALA A 1 0.21 23.43 -13.23
N LEU A 2 0.51 22.19 -13.65
CA LEU A 2 1.25 21.23 -12.84
C LEU A 2 2.68 21.75 -12.61
N PRO A 3 3.28 21.56 -11.42
CA PRO A 3 4.69 21.83 -11.20
C PRO A 3 5.53 20.94 -12.11
N GLU A 4 6.46 21.53 -12.89
CA GLU A 4 7.30 20.79 -13.83
C GLU A 4 8.28 19.84 -13.14
N ASP A 5 8.64 20.12 -11.87
CA ASP A 5 9.64 19.38 -11.09
C ASP A 5 9.03 18.47 -10.02
N SER A 6 7.78 18.04 -10.16
CA SER A 6 7.17 17.17 -9.16
C SER A 6 7.80 15.78 -9.17
N THR A 7 8.58 15.45 -8.15
CA THR A 7 9.15 14.11 -7.92
C THR A 7 8.08 13.06 -7.61
N PHE A 8 6.84 13.50 -7.32
CA PHE A 8 5.69 12.64 -7.08
C PHE A 8 4.55 13.05 -8.02
N PRO A 9 4.49 12.48 -9.24
CA PRO A 9 3.62 12.94 -10.32
C PRO A 9 2.14 12.79 -10.00
N LEU A 10 1.30 13.53 -10.72
CA LEU A 10 -0.15 13.35 -10.68
C LEU A 10 -0.52 11.97 -11.24
N LEU A 11 -1.18 11.17 -10.43
CA LEU A 11 -1.81 9.91 -10.82
C LEU A 11 -3.18 9.82 -10.14
N VAL A 12 -4.23 9.71 -10.94
CA VAL A 12 -5.62 9.65 -10.44
C VAL A 12 -6.50 8.86 -11.41
N PRO A 13 -7.33 7.92 -10.93
CA PRO A 13 -8.31 7.23 -11.77
C PRO A 13 -9.34 8.23 -12.33
N ARG A 14 -9.74 8.02 -13.60
CA ARG A 14 -10.72 8.90 -14.26
C ARG A 14 -12.03 8.98 -13.45
N GLY A 15 -12.58 7.87 -13.02
CA GLY A 15 -13.82 7.84 -12.24
C GLY A 15 -13.72 8.57 -10.90
N PHE A 16 -12.52 8.71 -10.31
CA PHE A 16 -12.31 9.57 -9.15
C PHE A 16 -12.26 11.05 -9.55
N ALA A 17 -11.56 11.37 -10.64
CA ALA A 17 -11.47 12.73 -11.16
C ALA A 17 -12.83 13.28 -11.62
N ASP A 18 -13.69 12.45 -12.21
CA ASP A 18 -15.02 12.84 -12.69
C ASP A 18 -15.98 13.26 -11.56
N ARG A 19 -15.66 12.92 -10.29
CA ARG A 19 -16.42 13.32 -9.09
C ARG A 19 -16.00 14.69 -8.53
N MET A 20 -14.91 15.28 -9.05
CA MET A 20 -14.43 16.58 -8.61
C MET A 20 -15.28 17.72 -9.19
N ALA A 21 -15.48 18.76 -8.39
CA ALA A 21 -16.18 19.97 -8.85
C ALA A 21 -15.34 20.69 -9.92
N LYS A 22 -15.87 20.79 -11.14
CA LYS A 22 -15.16 21.43 -12.25
C LYS A 22 -14.95 22.92 -11.99
N GLY A 23 -13.70 23.37 -12.12
CA GLY A 23 -13.32 24.75 -11.93
C GLY A 23 -13.16 25.20 -10.48
N ASP A 24 -13.34 24.29 -9.49
CA ASP A 24 -13.11 24.61 -8.09
C ASP A 24 -11.72 24.12 -7.64
N PRO A 25 -10.76 25.04 -7.44
CA PRO A 25 -9.43 24.67 -6.94
C PRO A 25 -9.44 24.22 -5.47
N HIS A 26 -10.53 24.44 -4.75
CA HIS A 26 -10.70 24.06 -3.33
C HIS A 26 -11.49 22.75 -3.16
N ASP A 27 -11.85 22.09 -4.25
CA ASP A 27 -12.54 20.81 -4.20
C ASP A 27 -11.75 19.81 -3.31
N PRO A 28 -12.38 19.19 -2.31
CA PRO A 28 -11.68 18.32 -1.35
C PRO A 28 -11.09 17.07 -2.00
N LEU A 29 -11.66 16.55 -3.10
CA LEU A 29 -11.11 15.40 -3.82
C LEU A 29 -9.90 15.82 -4.65
N LEU A 30 -9.96 16.98 -5.30
CA LEU A 30 -8.85 17.54 -6.06
C LEU A 30 -7.63 17.76 -5.16
N ARG A 31 -7.81 18.35 -3.99
CA ARG A 31 -6.73 18.62 -3.03
C ARG A 31 -6.01 17.37 -2.53
N GLN A 32 -6.62 16.22 -2.60
CA GLN A 32 -5.99 14.96 -2.22
C GLN A 32 -4.98 14.45 -3.26
N VAL A 33 -5.04 14.92 -4.51
CA VAL A 33 -4.25 14.37 -5.61
C VAL A 33 -3.49 15.42 -6.41
N TRP A 34 -3.88 16.70 -6.32
CA TRP A 34 -3.26 17.76 -7.10
C TRP A 34 -1.93 18.20 -6.50
N PRO A 35 -0.81 18.12 -7.25
CA PRO A 35 0.50 18.53 -6.76
C PRO A 35 0.57 20.06 -6.56
N GLU A 36 1.14 20.48 -5.46
CA GLU A 36 1.39 21.89 -5.15
C GLU A 36 2.90 22.17 -5.07
N ARG A 37 3.31 23.38 -5.44
CA ARG A 37 4.73 23.79 -5.36
C ARG A 37 5.29 23.77 -3.94
N SER A 38 4.44 24.03 -2.96
CA SER A 38 4.78 23.99 -1.55
C SER A 38 5.31 22.63 -1.07
N GLU A 39 4.94 21.55 -1.74
CA GLU A 39 5.38 20.19 -1.40
C GLU A 39 6.88 19.94 -1.66
N SER A 40 7.52 20.78 -2.47
CA SER A 40 8.95 20.70 -2.77
C SER A 40 9.81 21.45 -1.74
N VAL A 41 9.18 22.19 -0.82
CA VAL A 41 9.88 22.96 0.21
C VAL A 41 9.90 22.12 1.48
N MET A 42 11.01 21.44 1.73
CA MET A 42 11.22 20.76 3.02
C MET A 42 11.43 21.79 4.13
N GLN A 43 10.68 21.65 5.21
CA GLN A 43 10.93 22.39 6.45
C GLN A 43 12.03 21.71 7.28
N ALA A 44 12.67 22.44 8.16
CA ALA A 44 13.85 21.97 8.89
C ALA A 44 13.59 20.77 9.82
N ASP A 45 12.32 20.55 10.21
CA ASP A 45 11.85 19.47 11.07
C ASP A 45 11.10 18.34 10.32
N GLU A 46 10.99 18.42 9.00
CA GLU A 46 10.36 17.37 8.20
C GLU A 46 11.30 16.19 7.98
N LEU A 47 10.73 14.97 8.09
CA LEU A 47 11.44 13.72 7.87
C LEU A 47 10.93 13.05 6.59
N SER A 48 11.86 12.51 5.81
CA SER A 48 11.52 11.69 4.62
C SER A 48 10.89 10.34 4.98
N ASP A 49 11.13 9.85 6.20
CA ASP A 49 10.52 8.65 6.78
C ASP A 49 9.79 8.99 8.10
N PRO A 50 8.62 9.65 8.04
CA PRO A 50 7.94 10.18 9.22
C PRO A 50 7.40 9.10 10.15
N VAL A 51 7.30 7.86 9.67
CA VAL A 51 6.79 6.73 10.45
C VAL A 51 7.86 5.71 10.82
N GLY A 52 9.13 5.91 10.43
CA GLY A 52 10.25 5.03 10.76
C GLY A 52 10.14 3.65 10.10
N ASP A 53 9.66 3.58 8.87
CA ASP A 53 9.56 2.33 8.13
C ASP A 53 10.93 1.74 7.80
N LEU A 54 11.89 2.58 7.43
CA LEU A 54 13.25 2.13 7.08
C LEU A 54 13.98 1.51 8.28
N SER A 55 13.78 2.07 9.49
CA SER A 55 14.37 1.52 10.71
C SER A 55 13.72 0.19 11.15
N ALA A 56 12.48 -0.06 10.73
CA ALA A 56 11.73 -1.28 11.03
C ALA A 56 11.95 -2.40 9.99
N ARG A 57 12.77 -2.17 8.98
CA ARG A 57 13.04 -3.11 7.89
C ARG A 57 13.80 -4.33 8.40
N LYS A 58 13.27 -5.52 8.12
CA LYS A 58 13.90 -6.82 8.40
C LYS A 58 14.53 -7.43 7.16
N ALA A 59 13.92 -7.20 5.99
CA ALA A 59 14.41 -7.59 4.67
C ALA A 59 13.75 -6.71 3.61
N PRO A 60 14.15 -6.78 2.33
CA PRO A 60 13.45 -6.10 1.27
C PRO A 60 11.95 -6.39 1.30
N GLY A 61 11.15 -5.32 1.48
CA GLY A 61 9.71 -5.39 1.53
C GLY A 61 9.10 -6.03 2.79
N LEU A 62 9.88 -6.27 3.85
CA LEU A 62 9.37 -6.77 5.13
C LEU A 62 9.70 -5.82 6.27
N LEU A 63 8.66 -5.27 6.90
CA LEU A 63 8.76 -4.36 8.04
C LEU A 63 8.16 -5.00 9.29
N GLN A 64 8.80 -4.81 10.44
CA GLN A 64 8.31 -5.31 11.73
C GLN A 64 8.54 -4.27 12.83
N LYS A 65 7.49 -3.51 13.15
CA LYS A 65 7.50 -2.50 14.22
C LYS A 65 6.97 -3.04 15.54
N TYR A 66 6.11 -4.05 15.48
CA TYR A 66 5.38 -4.55 16.63
C TYR A 66 5.55 -6.06 16.75
N HIS A 67 5.60 -6.54 17.99
CA HIS A 67 5.57 -7.98 18.27
C HIS A 67 4.29 -8.61 17.71
N GLY A 68 4.41 -9.79 17.18
CA GLY A 68 3.28 -10.60 16.71
C GLY A 68 2.73 -10.22 15.32
N ARG A 69 3.26 -9.19 14.66
CA ARG A 69 2.81 -8.80 13.32
C ARG A 69 3.94 -8.33 12.42
N ALA A 70 3.82 -8.63 11.14
CA ALA A 70 4.72 -8.15 10.11
C ALA A 70 3.95 -7.46 8.98
N LEU A 71 4.53 -6.44 8.38
CA LEU A 71 3.99 -5.73 7.23
C LEU A 71 4.82 -6.09 6.00
N VAL A 72 4.13 -6.59 4.98
CA VAL A 72 4.70 -6.87 3.66
C VAL A 72 4.39 -5.68 2.73
N VAL A 73 5.44 -5.06 2.23
CA VAL A 73 5.37 -4.10 1.11
C VAL A 73 5.14 -4.92 -0.16
N ALA A 74 3.87 -5.25 -0.41
CA ALA A 74 3.48 -6.20 -1.44
C ALA A 74 3.77 -5.68 -2.85
N THR A 75 3.67 -4.36 -3.05
CA THR A 75 3.97 -3.67 -4.31
C THR A 75 4.31 -2.21 -4.04
N GLY A 76 5.04 -1.57 -4.95
CA GLY A 76 5.20 -0.11 -4.98
C GLY A 76 4.14 0.61 -5.81
N ALA A 77 3.29 -0.14 -6.54
CA ALA A 77 2.26 0.45 -7.39
C ALA A 77 1.06 0.97 -6.59
N CYS A 78 0.51 2.08 -7.06
CA CYS A 78 -0.77 2.65 -6.60
C CYS A 78 -1.62 3.02 -7.82
N ALA A 79 -2.93 3.05 -7.67
CA ALA A 79 -3.84 3.62 -8.66
C ALA A 79 -3.99 5.14 -8.51
N VAL A 80 -3.57 5.70 -7.38
CA VAL A 80 -3.65 7.13 -7.07
C VAL A 80 -2.40 7.57 -6.31
N HIS A 81 -1.89 8.76 -6.60
CA HIS A 81 -0.84 9.39 -5.81
C HIS A 81 -1.46 10.42 -4.84
N CYS A 82 -1.65 9.98 -3.60
CA CYS A 82 -2.20 10.83 -2.54
C CYS A 82 -1.17 11.85 -2.07
N ARG A 83 -1.51 13.13 -2.04
CA ARG A 83 -0.56 14.19 -1.63
C ARG A 83 -0.10 14.06 -0.17
N TYR A 84 -0.89 13.46 0.68
CA TYR A 84 -0.56 13.14 2.07
C TYR A 84 0.08 11.76 2.27
N CYS A 85 0.62 11.14 1.22
CA CYS A 85 1.25 9.83 1.32
C CYS A 85 2.52 9.92 2.17
N PHE A 86 2.51 9.27 3.34
CA PHE A 86 3.68 9.23 4.24
C PHE A 86 4.82 8.35 3.70
N ARG A 87 4.55 7.53 2.68
CA ARG A 87 5.55 6.71 1.98
C ARG A 87 5.96 7.27 0.62
N ARG A 88 5.72 8.55 0.33
CA ARG A 88 6.07 9.13 -0.97
C ARG A 88 7.58 9.07 -1.29
N HIS A 89 8.42 9.01 -0.27
CA HIS A 89 9.87 8.90 -0.36
C HIS A 89 10.40 7.48 -0.08
N TYR A 90 9.52 6.50 0.09
CA TYR A 90 9.91 5.13 0.32
C TYR A 90 10.59 4.53 -0.92
N PRO A 91 11.75 3.84 -0.78
CA PRO A 91 12.53 3.35 -1.92
C PRO A 91 11.93 2.07 -2.53
N TYR A 92 10.75 2.17 -3.11
CA TYR A 92 10.03 1.01 -3.67
C TYR A 92 10.80 0.25 -4.75
N ALA A 93 11.68 0.92 -5.51
CA ALA A 93 12.48 0.26 -6.54
C ALA A 93 13.41 -0.81 -5.95
N ASP A 94 13.94 -0.55 -4.75
CA ASP A 94 14.92 -1.42 -4.09
C ASP A 94 14.34 -2.21 -2.93
N ASP A 95 13.11 -1.86 -2.51
CA ASP A 95 12.51 -2.37 -1.28
C ASP A 95 11.03 -2.74 -1.44
N THR A 96 10.76 -3.65 -2.39
CA THR A 96 9.48 -4.36 -2.46
C THR A 96 9.71 -5.86 -2.36
N ALA A 97 8.85 -6.54 -1.63
CA ALA A 97 8.90 -8.00 -1.57
C ALA A 97 8.57 -8.63 -2.94
N ALA A 98 7.82 -7.93 -3.80
CA ALA A 98 7.41 -8.40 -5.12
C ALA A 98 8.58 -8.63 -6.09
N ALA A 99 9.67 -7.87 -5.98
CA ALA A 99 10.85 -8.00 -6.84
C ALA A 99 11.49 -9.40 -6.79
N ALA A 100 11.38 -10.09 -5.64
CA ALA A 100 11.86 -11.46 -5.44
C ALA A 100 10.72 -12.49 -5.32
N GLY A 101 9.52 -12.17 -5.80
CA GLY A 101 8.33 -13.02 -5.69
C GLY A 101 7.95 -13.31 -4.23
N TRP A 102 8.15 -12.32 -3.33
CA TRP A 102 7.88 -12.36 -1.88
C TRP A 102 8.63 -13.43 -1.08
N ARG A 103 9.43 -14.31 -1.72
CA ARG A 103 10.07 -15.47 -1.07
C ARG A 103 10.84 -15.09 0.19
N GLY A 104 11.69 -14.07 0.13
CA GLY A 104 12.49 -13.63 1.28
C GLY A 104 11.63 -13.18 2.46
N ALA A 105 10.57 -12.44 2.21
CA ALA A 105 9.63 -12.01 3.24
C ALA A 105 8.86 -13.20 3.84
N VAL A 106 8.38 -14.12 3.00
CA VAL A 106 7.64 -15.34 3.41
C VAL A 106 8.52 -16.23 4.28
N GLU A 107 9.78 -16.46 3.90
CA GLU A 107 10.71 -17.29 4.69
C GLU A 107 11.03 -16.67 6.06
N LEU A 108 11.20 -15.37 6.15
CA LEU A 108 11.40 -14.69 7.44
C LEU A 108 10.15 -14.76 8.33
N ILE A 109 8.95 -14.60 7.75
CA ILE A 109 7.70 -14.79 8.48
C ILE A 109 7.59 -16.23 8.95
N ARG A 110 7.97 -17.22 8.13
CA ARG A 110 7.98 -18.64 8.49
C ARG A 110 8.93 -18.94 9.65
N ALA A 111 10.09 -18.29 9.68
CA ALA A 111 11.11 -18.49 10.71
C ALA A 111 10.76 -17.81 12.03
N ASP A 112 9.98 -16.74 12.03
CA ASP A 112 9.58 -16.01 13.24
C ASP A 112 8.18 -16.45 13.72
N HIS A 113 8.15 -17.45 14.58
CA HIS A 113 6.93 -18.02 15.17
C HIS A 113 6.12 -17.02 16.02
N SER A 114 6.67 -15.86 16.35
CA SER A 114 5.93 -14.81 17.05
C SER A 114 4.93 -14.08 16.13
N ILE A 115 5.13 -14.14 14.80
CA ILE A 115 4.29 -13.44 13.81
C ILE A 115 3.02 -14.26 13.58
N HIS A 116 1.88 -13.75 14.03
CA HIS A 116 0.56 -14.34 13.81
C HIS A 116 -0.40 -13.47 13.00
N GLU A 117 0.00 -12.25 12.67
CA GLU A 117 -0.71 -11.34 11.78
C GLU A 117 0.20 -10.83 10.67
N VAL A 118 -0.22 -10.97 9.42
CA VAL A 118 0.45 -10.37 8.26
C VAL A 118 -0.39 -9.22 7.73
N ILE A 119 0.27 -8.09 7.47
CA ILE A 119 -0.36 -6.89 6.93
C ILE A 119 0.16 -6.69 5.50
N LEU A 120 -0.71 -6.72 4.52
CA LEU A 120 -0.37 -6.32 3.15
C LEU A 120 -0.54 -4.81 3.02
N SER A 121 0.52 -4.15 2.57
CA SER A 121 0.58 -2.70 2.39
C SER A 121 1.63 -2.36 1.31
N GLY A 122 2.19 -1.18 1.36
CA GLY A 122 3.21 -0.72 0.41
C GLY A 122 2.76 0.52 -0.33
N GLY A 123 2.66 0.44 -1.65
CA GLY A 123 1.82 1.28 -2.46
C GLY A 123 0.38 0.96 -2.12
N ASP A 124 -0.32 0.26 -2.98
CA ASP A 124 -1.63 -0.29 -2.64
C ASP A 124 -1.69 -1.77 -3.06
N PRO A 125 -1.84 -2.73 -2.13
CA PRO A 125 -1.85 -4.16 -2.43
C PRO A 125 -2.90 -4.56 -3.46
N LEU A 126 -4.06 -3.90 -3.47
CA LEU A 126 -5.13 -4.19 -4.42
C LEU A 126 -4.83 -3.68 -5.85
N SER A 127 -3.71 -2.98 -6.06
CA SER A 127 -3.16 -2.71 -7.41
C SER A 127 -2.55 -3.95 -8.05
N LEU A 128 -2.26 -5.00 -7.28
CA LEU A 128 -1.84 -6.29 -7.82
C LEU A 128 -3.02 -6.99 -8.50
N ALA A 129 -2.72 -7.74 -9.56
CA ALA A 129 -3.69 -8.65 -10.16
C ALA A 129 -4.05 -9.79 -9.20
N ASP A 130 -5.28 -10.33 -9.30
CA ASP A 130 -5.80 -11.34 -8.37
C ASP A 130 -4.91 -12.58 -8.28
N HIS A 131 -4.34 -13.04 -9.40
CA HIS A 131 -3.43 -14.19 -9.39
C HIS A 131 -2.14 -13.91 -8.59
N LYS A 132 -1.68 -12.65 -8.53
CA LYS A 132 -0.51 -12.26 -7.72
C LYS A 132 -0.84 -12.16 -6.24
N LEU A 133 -2.04 -11.70 -5.92
CA LEU A 133 -2.55 -11.74 -4.55
C LEU A 133 -2.71 -13.18 -4.06
N ALA A 134 -3.25 -14.08 -4.91
CA ALA A 134 -3.38 -15.49 -4.62
C ALA A 134 -2.00 -16.15 -4.40
N GLU A 135 -1.03 -15.95 -5.31
CA GLU A 135 0.34 -16.46 -5.19
C GLU A 135 0.98 -16.10 -3.83
N LEU A 136 0.84 -14.83 -3.41
CA LEU A 136 1.35 -14.37 -2.12
C LEU A 136 0.62 -15.02 -0.95
N THR A 137 -0.72 -15.05 -0.99
CA THR A 137 -1.51 -15.58 0.12
C THR A 137 -1.42 -17.11 0.24
N ASP A 138 -1.27 -17.83 -0.86
CA ASP A 138 -1.01 -19.28 -0.86
C ASP A 138 0.31 -19.58 -0.15
N ALA A 139 1.39 -18.84 -0.48
CA ALA A 139 2.68 -19.01 0.18
C ALA A 139 2.63 -18.71 1.70
N LEU A 140 1.77 -17.78 2.12
CA LEU A 140 1.54 -17.48 3.54
C LEU A 140 0.64 -18.53 4.22
N SER A 141 -0.28 -19.17 3.49
CA SER A 141 -1.22 -20.15 4.04
C SER A 141 -0.53 -21.41 4.54
N ASP A 142 0.65 -21.72 4.00
CA ASP A 142 1.50 -22.83 4.45
C ASP A 142 2.23 -22.55 5.78
N ILE A 143 2.01 -21.37 6.39
CA ILE A 143 2.66 -20.99 7.65
C ILE A 143 1.65 -21.15 8.80
N PRO A 144 1.78 -22.18 9.65
CA PRO A 144 0.73 -22.57 10.60
C PRO A 144 0.49 -21.57 11.75
N HIS A 145 1.47 -20.71 12.05
CA HIS A 145 1.34 -19.68 13.09
C HIS A 145 0.74 -18.38 12.59
N VAL A 146 0.65 -18.16 11.26
CA VAL A 146 -0.10 -17.03 10.70
C VAL A 146 -1.59 -17.33 10.83
N ARG A 147 -2.33 -16.44 11.52
CA ARG A 147 -3.75 -16.63 11.89
C ARG A 147 -4.65 -15.48 11.46
N ARG A 148 -4.09 -14.43 10.88
CA ARG A 148 -4.85 -13.24 10.45
C ARG A 148 -4.15 -12.56 9.28
N LEU A 149 -4.95 -12.11 8.33
CA LEU A 149 -4.52 -11.23 7.27
C LEU A 149 -5.18 -9.85 7.42
N ARG A 150 -4.40 -8.80 7.25
CA ARG A 150 -4.90 -7.43 7.15
C ARG A 150 -4.44 -6.84 5.82
N ILE A 151 -5.32 -6.09 5.17
CA ILE A 151 -5.03 -5.45 3.90
C ILE A 151 -5.32 -3.96 4.05
N HIS A 152 -4.32 -3.12 3.78
CA HIS A 152 -4.46 -1.67 3.77
C HIS A 152 -4.59 -1.19 2.34
N SER A 153 -5.72 -0.59 1.99
CA SER A 153 -5.99 -0.15 0.63
C SER A 153 -6.82 1.13 0.58
N ARG A 154 -6.58 1.92 -0.43
CA ARG A 154 -7.43 3.05 -0.81
C ARG A 154 -8.26 2.76 -2.06
N LEU A 155 -7.96 1.69 -2.80
CA LEU A 155 -8.62 1.37 -4.05
C LEU A 155 -10.15 1.32 -3.94
N PRO A 156 -10.78 0.78 -2.88
CA PRO A 156 -12.23 0.77 -2.77
C PRO A 156 -12.88 2.17 -2.84
N ILE A 157 -12.12 3.22 -2.50
CA ILE A 157 -12.58 4.62 -2.57
C ILE A 157 -12.30 5.25 -3.93
N VAL A 158 -11.07 5.04 -4.47
CA VAL A 158 -10.63 5.77 -5.67
C VAL A 158 -10.90 5.02 -6.96
N LEU A 159 -11.06 3.71 -6.89
CA LEU A 159 -11.36 2.80 -8.00
C LEU A 159 -12.32 1.70 -7.53
N PRO A 160 -13.59 2.04 -7.22
CA PRO A 160 -14.56 1.07 -6.67
C PRO A 160 -14.78 -0.15 -7.57
N GLU A 161 -14.56 -0.03 -8.87
CA GLU A 161 -14.66 -1.13 -9.84
C GLU A 161 -13.67 -2.25 -9.57
N ARG A 162 -12.60 -1.97 -8.79
CA ARG A 162 -11.65 -3.00 -8.34
C ARG A 162 -12.26 -3.97 -7.32
N VAL A 163 -13.35 -3.57 -6.67
CA VAL A 163 -14.12 -4.46 -5.79
C VAL A 163 -15.10 -5.29 -6.62
N ASP A 164 -14.53 -6.17 -7.43
CA ASP A 164 -15.25 -7.02 -8.36
C ASP A 164 -15.47 -8.45 -7.81
N ALA A 165 -16.11 -9.28 -8.62
CA ALA A 165 -16.39 -10.67 -8.25
C ALA A 165 -15.10 -11.49 -8.04
N GLY A 166 -14.03 -11.21 -8.78
CA GLY A 166 -12.73 -11.88 -8.67
C GLY A 166 -12.06 -11.59 -7.32
N LEU A 167 -11.97 -10.30 -6.96
CA LEU A 167 -11.46 -9.89 -5.66
C LEU A 167 -12.25 -10.50 -4.50
N LEU A 168 -13.59 -10.47 -4.61
CA LEU A 168 -14.46 -11.03 -3.57
C LEU A 168 -14.32 -12.55 -3.46
N ALA A 169 -14.15 -13.25 -4.57
CA ALA A 169 -13.90 -14.69 -4.58
C ALA A 169 -12.57 -15.02 -3.91
N TRP A 170 -11.50 -14.28 -4.24
CA TRP A 170 -10.21 -14.43 -3.59
C TRP A 170 -10.31 -14.21 -2.07
N LEU A 171 -10.91 -13.10 -1.63
CA LEU A 171 -11.07 -12.80 -0.19
C LEU A 171 -11.84 -13.89 0.56
N ARG A 172 -12.89 -14.47 -0.04
CA ARG A 172 -13.68 -15.55 0.57
C ARG A 172 -12.94 -16.88 0.63
N GLY A 173 -11.99 -17.10 -0.27
CA GLY A 173 -11.16 -18.30 -0.33
C GLY A 173 -10.01 -18.33 0.68
N LEU A 174 -9.72 -17.22 1.35
CA LEU A 174 -8.61 -17.13 2.30
C LEU A 174 -8.88 -17.93 3.58
N PRO A 175 -7.87 -18.65 4.11
CA PRO A 175 -8.05 -19.53 5.28
C PRO A 175 -8.11 -18.77 6.62
N TRP A 176 -7.92 -17.44 6.61
CA TRP A 176 -7.88 -16.61 7.81
C TRP A 176 -9.04 -15.62 7.88
N PRO A 177 -9.36 -15.12 9.07
CA PRO A 177 -10.06 -13.85 9.21
C PRO A 177 -9.29 -12.72 8.52
N VAL A 178 -9.99 -11.97 7.67
CA VAL A 178 -9.41 -10.86 6.90
C VAL A 178 -9.97 -9.53 7.40
N ALA A 179 -9.08 -8.58 7.70
CA ALA A 179 -9.44 -7.20 7.98
C ALA A 179 -9.02 -6.31 6.80
N LEU A 180 -9.98 -5.80 6.04
CA LEU A 180 -9.73 -4.77 5.03
C LEU A 180 -9.83 -3.39 5.69
N VAL A 181 -8.69 -2.70 5.78
CA VAL A 181 -8.60 -1.32 6.27
C VAL A 181 -8.64 -0.39 5.08
N VAL A 182 -9.75 0.32 4.94
CA VAL A 182 -9.96 1.25 3.83
C VAL A 182 -9.51 2.65 4.25
N HIS A 183 -8.61 3.24 3.47
CA HIS A 183 -8.18 4.62 3.67
C HIS A 183 -9.19 5.56 3.01
N ALA A 184 -10.05 6.15 3.83
CA ALA A 184 -11.04 7.15 3.44
C ALA A 184 -10.69 8.51 4.09
N ASN A 185 -10.79 9.60 3.29
CA ASN A 185 -10.54 10.98 3.71
C ASN A 185 -11.70 11.86 3.26
#